data_4b265b7fe44b8d174c8f6dfef1932ad4
#
_entry.id   4b265b7fe44b8d174c8f6dfef1932ad4
#
_cell.length_a   1.000
_cell.length_b   1.000
_cell.length_c   1.000
_cell.angle_alpha   90.00
_cell.angle_beta   90.00
_cell.angle_gamma   90.00
#
_symmetry.space_group_name_H-M   'P 1'
#
loop_
_entity.id
_entity.type
_entity.pdbx_description
1 polymer ?
#
loop_
_entity_poly.entity_id
_entity_poly.type
_entity_poly.pdbx_seq_one_letter_code
_entity_poly.pdbx_strand_id
1 'polypeptide(L)'
;KVAWSEEYFNIGQKGTSRWTTDQEIKEQFDEIPDRDVPFDGRGGAIVSRMGDRLYIDRSPVNNLDIGTTRSGKDEMFVYPEIDVYSRADEKSSLIINDPKLESYKSSKETLEKRGYVVYLLNFMDPLHSAGFNPLDMVVKLYSDGDYDNAELLAQAFAFSIFNPEEPTCTDSFWNDASTSLLVALILAHLEDCIKLDEISNNRRYVAWMEKRNAYDRLSDEAKCEAEEKYREELNRDGDIILNPKIKYLPKDEEYKLKHDNVKKVNMYSIINTFTELARIHPDDKNPDLTMLDEYFNKR
;
A
#
# COMPACT_ATOMS: atom_id res chain seq x y z
N LYS A 1 -20.59 52.19 -29.99
CA LYS A 1 -20.06 50.97 -30.66
C LYS A 1 -18.60 50.85 -30.25
N VAL A 2 -18.26 49.84 -29.49
CA VAL A 2 -16.88 49.45 -29.20
C VAL A 2 -16.41 48.69 -30.43
N ALA A 3 -15.48 49.23 -31.16
CA ALA A 3 -14.81 48.52 -32.26
C ALA A 3 -13.60 47.83 -31.68
N TRP A 4 -13.59 46.51 -31.75
CA TRP A 4 -12.43 45.69 -31.44
C TRP A 4 -11.57 45.65 -32.70
N SER A 5 -10.35 46.22 -32.65
CA SER A 5 -9.41 46.07 -33.76
C SER A 5 -8.61 44.80 -33.55
N GLU A 6 -8.68 43.87 -34.49
CA GLU A 6 -7.92 42.61 -34.47
C GLU A 6 -6.39 42.86 -34.47
N GLU A 7 -5.93 43.99 -34.95
CA GLU A 7 -4.50 44.31 -35.01
C GLU A 7 -3.82 44.45 -33.63
N TYR A 8 -4.56 44.80 -32.56
CA TYR A 8 -3.97 44.94 -31.21
C TYR A 8 -3.80 43.65 -30.45
N PHE A 9 -4.47 42.55 -30.83
CA PHE A 9 -4.36 41.28 -30.14
C PHE A 9 -3.14 40.46 -30.56
N ASN A 10 -2.51 40.76 -31.70
CA ASN A 10 -1.40 39.97 -32.25
C ASN A 10 -0.02 40.61 -32.14
N ILE A 11 0.14 41.70 -31.38
CA ILE A 11 1.44 42.42 -31.29
C ILE A 11 2.45 41.73 -30.33
N GLY A 12 2.16 40.57 -29.80
CA GLY A 12 3.14 39.78 -29.01
C GLY A 12 3.50 40.36 -27.63
N GLN A 13 2.79 41.39 -27.13
CA GLN A 13 3.10 42.03 -25.84
C GLN A 13 2.97 41.12 -24.62
N LYS A 14 2.21 40.02 -24.75
CA LYS A 14 2.05 38.97 -23.71
C LYS A 14 2.37 37.56 -24.24
N GLY A 15 3.14 37.45 -25.30
CA GLY A 15 3.40 36.25 -26.04
C GLY A 15 2.40 36.00 -27.17
N THR A 16 2.80 35.25 -28.16
CA THR A 16 1.96 34.75 -29.28
C THR A 16 1.76 33.25 -29.11
N SER A 17 0.51 32.77 -29.12
CA SER A 17 0.19 31.38 -29.19
C SER A 17 -0.38 31.03 -30.56
N ARG A 18 0.02 29.89 -31.11
CA ARG A 18 -0.53 29.31 -32.34
C ARG A 18 -0.65 27.80 -32.19
N TRP A 19 -1.40 27.19 -33.03
CA TRP A 19 -1.39 25.73 -33.13
C TRP A 19 -0.04 25.22 -33.60
N THR A 20 0.45 24.19 -32.95
CA THR A 20 1.67 23.49 -33.34
C THR A 20 1.46 22.80 -34.69
N THR A 21 2.43 22.87 -35.58
CA THR A 21 2.36 22.19 -36.86
C THR A 21 2.69 20.70 -36.71
N ASP A 22 2.22 19.89 -37.66
CA ASP A 22 2.53 18.44 -37.70
C ASP A 22 4.03 18.15 -37.71
N GLN A 23 4.82 19.02 -38.37
CA GLN A 23 6.28 18.87 -38.40
C GLN A 23 6.89 19.13 -37.01
N GLU A 24 6.47 20.16 -36.31
CA GLU A 24 6.94 20.45 -34.93
C GLU A 24 6.57 19.34 -33.97
N ILE A 25 5.36 18.75 -34.11
CA ILE A 25 4.96 17.60 -33.28
C ILE A 25 5.90 16.42 -33.50
N LYS A 26 6.22 16.11 -34.76
CA LYS A 26 7.14 15.02 -35.11
C LYS A 26 8.58 15.25 -34.66
N GLU A 27 9.02 16.49 -34.60
CA GLU A 27 10.37 16.86 -34.13
C GLU A 27 10.49 16.87 -32.61
N GLN A 28 9.38 17.14 -31.89
CA GLN A 28 9.39 17.39 -30.46
C GLN A 28 8.96 16.18 -29.62
N PHE A 29 8.07 15.34 -30.14
CA PHE A 29 7.43 14.24 -29.40
C PHE A 29 7.78 12.88 -29.99
N ASP A 30 7.81 11.86 -29.13
CA ASP A 30 8.11 10.51 -29.53
C ASP A 30 6.94 9.85 -30.27
N GLU A 31 7.25 9.24 -31.41
CA GLU A 31 6.28 8.52 -32.22
C GLU A 31 6.15 7.07 -31.78
N ILE A 32 4.93 6.61 -31.53
CA ILE A 32 4.61 5.22 -31.20
C ILE A 32 3.49 4.68 -32.09
N PRO A 33 3.37 3.34 -32.29
CA PRO A 33 2.27 2.75 -33.04
C PRO A 33 0.91 2.96 -32.35
N ASP A 34 -0.12 3.34 -33.09
CA ASP A 34 -1.53 3.37 -32.62
C ASP A 34 -2.20 2.01 -32.88
N ARG A 35 -1.70 0.97 -32.22
CA ARG A 35 -2.23 -0.40 -32.26
C ARG A 35 -1.69 -1.19 -31.06
N ASP A 36 -2.34 -2.29 -30.74
CA ASP A 36 -1.98 -3.16 -29.59
C ASP A 36 -0.67 -3.93 -29.85
N VAL A 37 0.44 -3.20 -29.83
CA VAL A 37 1.79 -3.76 -29.89
C VAL A 37 2.67 -3.06 -28.87
N PRO A 38 3.62 -3.76 -28.22
CA PRO A 38 4.62 -3.15 -27.35
C PRO A 38 5.49 -2.14 -28.12
N PHE A 39 6.05 -1.18 -27.41
CA PHE A 39 7.02 -0.21 -27.92
C PHE A 39 8.10 0.08 -26.89
N ASP A 40 9.28 0.52 -27.34
CA ASP A 40 10.46 0.72 -26.52
C ASP A 40 10.34 1.95 -25.60
N GLY A 41 10.89 1.83 -24.39
CA GLY A 41 10.97 2.89 -23.39
C GLY A 41 9.69 3.06 -22.56
N ARG A 42 9.53 4.25 -21.98
CA ARG A 42 8.38 4.58 -21.10
C ARG A 42 7.17 5.05 -21.90
N GLY A 43 6.00 4.90 -21.30
CA GLY A 43 4.79 5.58 -21.74
C GLY A 43 4.89 7.10 -21.55
N GLY A 44 3.92 7.83 -22.05
CA GLY A 44 3.84 9.29 -21.95
C GLY A 44 2.43 9.78 -22.24
N ALA A 45 2.19 11.07 -21.97
CA ALA A 45 0.92 11.70 -22.26
C ALA A 45 0.72 11.82 -23.76
N ILE A 46 -0.50 11.53 -24.24
CA ILE A 46 -0.82 11.60 -25.66
C ILE A 46 -1.01 13.06 -26.08
N VAL A 47 -0.16 13.52 -26.99
CA VAL A 47 -0.21 14.89 -27.51
C VAL A 47 -1.00 14.97 -28.82
N SER A 48 -0.81 14.00 -29.72
CA SER A 48 -1.46 13.99 -31.03
C SER A 48 -1.59 12.59 -31.61
N ARG A 49 -2.52 12.44 -32.53
CA ARG A 49 -2.70 11.24 -33.36
C ARG A 49 -2.65 11.62 -34.83
N MET A 50 -1.78 10.96 -35.59
CA MET A 50 -1.68 11.17 -37.04
C MET A 50 -1.68 9.81 -37.75
N GLY A 51 -2.77 9.50 -38.43
CA GLY A 51 -2.99 8.20 -39.07
C GLY A 51 -3.02 7.07 -38.04
N ASP A 52 -2.09 6.12 -38.16
CA ASP A 52 -1.89 4.97 -37.28
C ASP A 52 -0.70 5.16 -36.30
N ARG A 53 -0.39 6.41 -35.99
CA ARG A 53 0.67 6.82 -35.08
C ARG A 53 0.14 7.74 -33.99
N LEU A 54 0.65 7.52 -32.77
CA LEU A 54 0.48 8.44 -31.64
C LEU A 54 1.81 9.15 -31.38
N TYR A 55 1.72 10.41 -30.96
CA TYR A 55 2.84 11.22 -30.50
C TYR A 55 2.67 11.48 -29.02
N ILE A 56 3.66 11.08 -28.23
CA ILE A 56 3.59 11.10 -26.77
C ILE A 56 4.67 12.01 -26.18
N ASP A 57 4.32 12.70 -25.10
CA ASP A 57 5.25 13.46 -24.27
C ASP A 57 5.70 12.58 -23.09
N ARG A 58 6.98 12.21 -23.06
CA ARG A 58 7.61 11.43 -21.97
C ARG A 58 8.21 12.30 -20.87
N SER A 59 8.09 13.60 -20.97
CA SER A 59 8.59 14.51 -19.94
C SER A 59 7.75 14.39 -18.63
N PRO A 60 8.34 14.68 -17.47
CA PRO A 60 7.62 14.62 -16.19
C PRO A 60 6.71 15.85 -16.02
N VAL A 61 5.60 15.86 -16.73
CA VAL A 61 4.60 16.95 -16.71
C VAL A 61 3.31 16.50 -16.07
N ASN A 62 2.58 17.49 -15.52
CA ASN A 62 1.20 17.30 -15.09
C ASN A 62 0.26 17.77 -16.19
N ASN A 63 -0.67 16.93 -16.61
CA ASN A 63 -1.70 17.29 -17.58
C ASN A 63 -3.02 17.62 -16.87
N LEU A 64 -3.73 18.60 -17.40
CA LEU A 64 -5.07 18.97 -16.93
C LEU A 64 -6.05 18.97 -18.10
N ASP A 65 -6.91 17.95 -18.15
CA ASP A 65 -7.95 17.82 -19.17
C ASP A 65 -9.30 18.36 -18.66
N ILE A 66 -9.73 19.47 -19.22
CA ILE A 66 -10.97 20.12 -18.82
C ILE A 66 -12.07 19.85 -19.84
N GLY A 67 -13.19 19.36 -19.37
CA GLY A 67 -14.37 19.13 -20.21
C GLY A 67 -15.63 18.90 -19.38
N THR A 68 -16.77 19.20 -19.95
CA THR A 68 -18.08 18.95 -19.33
C THR A 68 -18.37 17.46 -19.17
N THR A 69 -19.35 17.11 -18.37
CA THR A 69 -19.85 15.72 -18.29
C THR A 69 -20.27 15.24 -19.68
N ARG A 70 -19.92 14.02 -20.02
CA ARG A 70 -20.17 13.40 -21.36
C ARG A 70 -19.44 14.07 -22.53
N SER A 71 -18.34 14.77 -22.29
CA SER A 71 -17.49 15.33 -23.35
C SER A 71 -16.55 14.30 -23.99
N GLY A 72 -16.53 13.06 -23.49
CA GLY A 72 -15.66 11.99 -23.99
C GLY A 72 -14.24 11.99 -23.39
N LYS A 73 -14.02 12.66 -22.24
CA LYS A 73 -12.69 12.71 -21.60
C LYS A 73 -12.10 11.32 -21.36
N ASP A 74 -12.92 10.41 -20.83
CA ASP A 74 -12.47 9.06 -20.50
C ASP A 74 -12.06 8.29 -21.77
N GLU A 75 -12.85 8.42 -22.84
CA GLU A 75 -12.58 7.78 -24.14
C GLU A 75 -11.39 8.38 -24.90
N MET A 76 -11.16 9.68 -24.73
CA MET A 76 -10.13 10.39 -25.50
C MET A 76 -8.78 10.46 -24.80
N PHE A 77 -8.78 10.42 -23.45
CA PHE A 77 -7.56 10.58 -22.65
C PHE A 77 -7.33 9.38 -21.72
N VAL A 78 -8.27 9.08 -20.80
CA VAL A 78 -8.03 8.10 -19.73
C VAL A 78 -7.74 6.70 -20.29
N TYR A 79 -8.63 6.17 -21.15
CA TYR A 79 -8.41 4.83 -21.71
C TYR A 79 -7.23 4.74 -22.66
N PRO A 80 -7.01 5.70 -23.58
CA PRO A 80 -5.80 5.71 -24.41
C PRO A 80 -4.51 5.85 -23.59
N GLU A 81 -4.49 6.64 -22.53
CA GLU A 81 -3.31 6.74 -21.67
C GLU A 81 -3.03 5.44 -20.90
N ILE A 82 -4.05 4.79 -20.34
CA ILE A 82 -3.91 3.46 -19.73
C ILE A 82 -3.32 2.47 -20.75
N ASP A 83 -3.79 2.52 -21.99
CA ASP A 83 -3.27 1.69 -23.07
C ASP A 83 -1.80 1.99 -23.37
N VAL A 84 -1.44 3.24 -23.60
CA VAL A 84 -0.08 3.67 -23.90
C VAL A 84 0.88 3.29 -22.78
N TYR A 85 0.57 3.66 -21.52
CA TYR A 85 1.45 3.35 -20.39
C TYR A 85 1.63 1.85 -20.18
N SER A 86 0.58 1.05 -20.42
CA SER A 86 0.65 -0.40 -20.21
C SER A 86 1.32 -1.18 -21.34
N ARG A 87 1.39 -0.63 -22.58
CA ARG A 87 2.11 -1.23 -23.71
C ARG A 87 3.61 -0.93 -23.71
N ALA A 88 4.03 0.10 -22.99
CA ALA A 88 5.43 0.47 -22.86
C ALA A 88 6.29 -0.69 -22.36
N ASP A 89 7.52 -0.80 -22.84
CA ASP A 89 8.49 -1.80 -22.37
C ASP A 89 8.92 -1.49 -20.93
N GLU A 90 9.21 -0.22 -20.65
CA GLU A 90 9.41 0.28 -19.30
C GLU A 90 8.06 0.63 -18.66
N LYS A 91 7.47 -0.34 -17.94
CA LYS A 91 6.14 -0.20 -17.33
C LYS A 91 6.14 0.72 -16.12
N SER A 92 5.25 1.69 -16.12
CA SER A 92 4.98 2.55 -14.98
C SER A 92 3.91 1.96 -14.06
N SER A 93 4.00 2.19 -12.76
CA SER A 93 2.87 1.95 -11.86
C SER A 93 1.75 2.95 -12.13
N LEU A 94 0.51 2.48 -12.16
CA LEU A 94 -0.67 3.30 -12.44
C LEU A 94 -1.55 3.41 -11.20
N ILE A 95 -1.97 4.63 -10.86
CA ILE A 95 -2.98 4.90 -9.84
C ILE A 95 -4.15 5.60 -10.53
N ILE A 96 -5.30 4.93 -10.56
CA ILE A 96 -6.48 5.38 -11.30
C ILE A 96 -7.62 5.62 -10.32
N ASN A 97 -8.12 6.86 -10.24
CA ASN A 97 -9.33 7.18 -9.51
C ASN A 97 -10.55 6.94 -10.41
N ASP A 98 -11.33 5.90 -10.09
CA ASP A 98 -12.46 5.44 -10.91
C ASP A 98 -13.74 5.33 -10.06
N PRO A 99 -14.47 6.42 -9.84
CA PRO A 99 -15.67 6.44 -8.98
C PRO A 99 -16.79 5.53 -9.44
N LYS A 100 -16.81 5.15 -10.75
CA LYS A 100 -17.87 4.34 -11.35
C LYS A 100 -17.45 2.92 -11.69
N LEU A 101 -16.18 2.58 -11.50
CA LEU A 101 -15.58 1.29 -11.90
C LEU A 101 -15.66 1.00 -13.41
N GLU A 102 -15.78 2.03 -14.25
CA GLU A 102 -15.82 1.89 -15.70
C GLU A 102 -14.43 1.56 -16.25
N SER A 103 -13.41 2.30 -15.82
CA SER A 103 -12.01 2.07 -16.20
C SER A 103 -11.49 0.73 -15.71
N TYR A 104 -11.82 0.34 -14.47
CA TYR A 104 -11.48 -0.97 -13.94
C TYR A 104 -12.06 -2.11 -14.78
N LYS A 105 -13.35 -2.05 -15.10
CA LYS A 105 -14.03 -3.09 -15.86
C LYS A 105 -13.51 -3.22 -17.29
N SER A 106 -13.15 -2.09 -17.92
CA SER A 106 -12.70 -2.07 -19.31
C SER A 106 -11.22 -2.45 -19.47
N SER A 107 -10.36 -2.12 -18.50
CA SER A 107 -8.91 -2.25 -18.66
C SER A 107 -8.27 -3.39 -17.87
N LYS A 108 -8.92 -3.91 -16.82
CA LYS A 108 -8.34 -4.94 -15.92
C LYS A 108 -7.75 -6.12 -16.67
N GLU A 109 -8.55 -6.77 -17.52
CA GLU A 109 -8.13 -7.97 -18.24
C GLU A 109 -6.92 -7.70 -19.16
N THR A 110 -6.90 -6.54 -19.81
CA THR A 110 -5.81 -6.11 -20.67
C THR A 110 -4.54 -5.83 -19.86
N LEU A 111 -4.67 -5.16 -18.72
CA LEU A 111 -3.56 -4.89 -17.82
C LEU A 111 -2.95 -6.17 -17.26
N GLU A 112 -3.78 -7.12 -16.81
CA GLU A 112 -3.31 -8.43 -16.32
C GLU A 112 -2.59 -9.23 -17.41
N LYS A 113 -3.11 -9.24 -18.65
CA LYS A 113 -2.43 -9.87 -19.81
C LYS A 113 -1.08 -9.23 -20.12
N ARG A 114 -0.94 -7.93 -19.86
CA ARG A 114 0.31 -7.19 -20.04
C ARG A 114 1.25 -7.27 -18.83
N GLY A 115 0.90 -8.07 -17.81
CA GLY A 115 1.74 -8.38 -16.64
C GLY A 115 1.60 -7.43 -15.46
N TYR A 116 0.54 -6.63 -15.39
CA TYR A 116 0.22 -5.83 -14.21
C TYR A 116 -0.50 -6.67 -13.17
N VAL A 117 -0.23 -6.38 -11.89
CA VAL A 117 -1.06 -6.82 -10.79
C VAL A 117 -2.05 -5.70 -10.48
N VAL A 118 -3.35 -5.97 -10.64
CA VAL A 118 -4.39 -4.96 -10.52
C VAL A 118 -5.08 -5.10 -9.16
N TYR A 119 -4.96 -4.07 -8.32
CA TYR A 119 -5.65 -3.97 -7.04
C TYR A 119 -6.84 -3.03 -7.17
N LEU A 120 -8.01 -3.50 -6.73
CA LEU A 120 -9.21 -2.67 -6.63
C LEU A 120 -9.43 -2.27 -5.17
N LEU A 121 -9.33 -0.98 -4.86
CA LEU A 121 -9.74 -0.43 -3.57
C LEU A 121 -11.16 0.15 -3.70
N ASN A 122 -12.16 -0.59 -3.22
CA ASN A 122 -13.57 -0.24 -3.37
C ASN A 122 -14.22 0.02 -2.02
N PHE A 123 -14.42 1.30 -1.69
CA PHE A 123 -15.06 1.72 -0.44
C PHE A 123 -16.58 1.50 -0.42
N MET A 124 -17.21 1.35 -1.60
CA MET A 124 -18.66 1.10 -1.70
C MET A 124 -19.01 -0.37 -1.51
N ASP A 125 -18.08 -1.27 -1.80
CA ASP A 125 -18.24 -2.71 -1.62
C ASP A 125 -16.95 -3.31 -1.03
N PRO A 126 -16.76 -3.20 0.29
CA PRO A 126 -15.55 -3.67 0.96
C PRO A 126 -15.31 -5.18 0.84
N LEU A 127 -16.37 -5.98 0.61
CA LEU A 127 -16.25 -7.43 0.47
C LEU A 127 -15.54 -7.85 -0.82
N HIS A 128 -15.63 -7.01 -1.86
CA HIS A 128 -14.96 -7.23 -3.15
C HIS A 128 -13.80 -6.25 -3.38
N SER A 129 -13.26 -5.70 -2.31
CA SER A 129 -12.13 -4.77 -2.31
C SER A 129 -10.84 -5.47 -1.91
N ALA A 130 -9.71 -5.00 -2.43
CA ALA A 130 -8.41 -5.32 -1.87
C ALA A 130 -8.33 -4.77 -0.44
N GLY A 131 -7.70 -5.53 0.47
CA GLY A 131 -7.38 -5.05 1.81
C GLY A 131 -6.30 -3.97 1.74
N PHE A 132 -6.51 -2.89 2.46
CA PHE A 132 -5.51 -1.83 2.60
C PHE A 132 -5.33 -1.50 4.09
N ASN A 133 -4.11 -1.64 4.58
CA ASN A 133 -3.75 -1.22 5.93
C ASN A 133 -2.85 0.03 5.84
N PRO A 134 -3.32 1.20 6.25
CA PRO A 134 -2.53 2.42 6.17
C PRO A 134 -1.29 2.41 7.07
N LEU A 135 -1.21 1.48 8.03
CA LEU A 135 -0.08 1.34 8.94
C LEU A 135 1.00 0.37 8.44
N ASP A 136 0.81 -0.32 7.31
CA ASP A 136 1.77 -1.32 6.83
C ASP A 136 3.19 -0.76 6.65
N MET A 137 3.30 0.48 6.17
CA MET A 137 4.61 1.12 6.00
C MET A 137 5.24 1.47 7.35
N VAL A 138 4.44 1.93 8.32
CA VAL A 138 4.91 2.19 9.70
C VAL A 138 5.42 0.89 10.32
N VAL A 139 4.64 -0.19 10.20
CA VAL A 139 4.98 -1.53 10.69
C VAL A 139 6.30 -2.01 10.07
N LYS A 140 6.45 -1.85 8.77
CA LYS A 140 7.65 -2.25 8.03
C LYS A 140 8.88 -1.49 8.51
N LEU A 141 8.85 -0.16 8.50
CA LEU A 141 9.98 0.67 8.92
C LEU A 141 10.40 0.38 10.35
N TYR A 142 9.44 0.28 11.26
CA TYR A 142 9.71 -0.04 12.65
C TYR A 142 10.35 -1.43 12.82
N SER A 143 9.87 -2.43 12.08
CA SER A 143 10.42 -3.79 12.09
C SER A 143 11.82 -3.87 11.49
N ASP A 144 12.13 -3.00 10.53
CA ASP A 144 13.46 -2.87 9.91
C ASP A 144 14.44 -2.06 10.78
N GLY A 145 13.98 -1.49 11.92
CA GLY A 145 14.78 -0.70 12.84
C GLY A 145 14.88 0.78 12.50
N ASP A 146 14.15 1.24 11.51
CA ASP A 146 14.05 2.66 11.12
C ASP A 146 12.95 3.37 11.91
N TYR A 147 13.22 3.57 13.21
CA TYR A 147 12.24 4.10 14.16
C TYR A 147 11.87 5.54 13.87
N ASP A 148 12.81 6.37 13.43
CA ASP A 148 12.60 7.79 13.16
C ASP A 148 11.61 7.99 12.00
N ASN A 149 11.77 7.27 10.90
CA ASN A 149 10.85 7.32 9.78
C ASN A 149 9.50 6.66 10.08
N ALA A 150 9.48 5.61 10.90
CA ALA A 150 8.25 4.99 11.36
C ALA A 150 7.41 5.97 12.20
N GLU A 151 8.04 6.70 13.14
CA GLU A 151 7.39 7.73 13.94
C GLU A 151 6.87 8.88 13.06
N LEU A 152 7.70 9.37 12.12
CA LEU A 152 7.31 10.43 11.19
C LEU A 152 6.06 10.06 10.36
N LEU A 153 6.00 8.82 9.85
CA LEU A 153 4.83 8.35 9.12
C LEU A 153 3.61 8.16 10.02
N ALA A 154 3.79 7.66 11.25
CA ALA A 154 2.71 7.57 12.22
C ALA A 154 2.15 8.95 12.58
N GLN A 155 3.02 9.96 12.73
CA GLN A 155 2.62 11.36 12.95
C GLN A 155 1.85 11.92 11.75
N ALA A 156 2.35 11.73 10.53
CA ALA A 156 1.67 12.18 9.31
C ALA A 156 0.28 11.54 9.17
N PHE A 157 0.18 10.24 9.45
CA PHE A 157 -1.09 9.52 9.44
C PHE A 157 -2.07 10.04 10.49
N ALA A 158 -1.64 10.16 11.75
CA ALA A 158 -2.47 10.67 12.84
C ALA A 158 -2.90 12.13 12.59
N PHE A 159 -1.99 12.96 12.09
CA PHE A 159 -2.28 14.34 11.71
C PHE A 159 -3.38 14.42 10.66
N SER A 160 -3.34 13.58 9.63
CA SER A 160 -4.35 13.56 8.57
C SER A 160 -5.77 13.22 9.07
N ILE A 161 -5.88 12.50 10.20
CA ILE A 161 -7.16 12.14 10.80
C ILE A 161 -7.73 13.30 11.64
N PHE A 162 -6.89 13.95 12.44
CA PHE A 162 -7.35 14.93 13.42
C PHE A 162 -7.27 16.37 12.96
N ASN A 163 -6.60 16.66 11.83
CA ASN A 163 -6.43 17.99 11.30
C ASN A 163 -7.01 18.09 9.88
N PRO A 164 -8.34 18.18 9.72
CA PRO A 164 -8.96 18.35 8.41
C PRO A 164 -8.59 19.72 7.81
N GLU A 165 -8.63 19.83 6.47
CA GLU A 165 -8.28 21.06 5.74
C GLU A 165 -9.09 22.29 6.17
N GLU A 166 -10.35 22.10 6.60
CA GLU A 166 -11.17 23.14 7.19
C GLU A 166 -11.23 22.96 8.71
N PRO A 167 -10.53 23.78 9.50
CA PRO A 167 -10.54 23.67 10.94
C PRO A 167 -11.93 23.96 11.49
N THR A 168 -12.52 22.99 12.13
CA THR A 168 -13.84 23.09 12.79
C THR A 168 -13.76 23.76 14.16
N CYS A 169 -12.56 23.95 14.70
CA CYS A 169 -12.31 24.48 16.05
C CYS A 169 -11.18 25.52 16.02
N THR A 170 -11.33 26.57 16.85
CA THR A 170 -10.30 27.61 17.04
C THR A 170 -9.15 27.19 17.95
N ASP A 171 -9.31 26.09 18.70
CA ASP A 171 -8.30 25.58 19.62
C ASP A 171 -7.67 24.29 19.06
N SER A 172 -6.40 24.39 18.66
CA SER A 172 -5.64 23.25 18.13
C SER A 172 -5.24 22.23 19.20
N PHE A 173 -5.30 22.58 20.48
CA PHE A 173 -4.83 21.76 21.61
C PHE A 173 -5.38 20.33 21.56
N TRP A 174 -6.70 20.20 21.36
CA TRP A 174 -7.34 18.87 21.34
C TRP A 174 -6.93 18.03 20.12
N ASN A 175 -6.72 18.67 18.97
CA ASN A 175 -6.26 17.98 17.78
C ASN A 175 -4.81 17.51 17.95
N ASP A 176 -3.95 18.36 18.51
CA ASP A 176 -2.55 18.06 18.76
C ASP A 176 -2.40 16.93 19.82
N ALA A 177 -3.18 17.02 20.89
CA ALA A 177 -3.22 15.99 21.93
C ALA A 177 -3.71 14.64 21.39
N SER A 178 -4.78 14.65 20.56
CA SER A 178 -5.32 13.43 19.95
C SER A 178 -4.32 12.82 18.94
N THR A 179 -3.62 13.66 18.17
CA THR A 179 -2.57 13.23 17.26
C THR A 179 -1.44 12.54 18.03
N SER A 180 -0.95 13.18 19.10
CA SER A 180 0.12 12.63 19.92
C SER A 180 -0.27 11.32 20.61
N LEU A 181 -1.51 11.24 21.11
CA LEU A 181 -2.02 10.01 21.72
C LEU A 181 -2.11 8.86 20.71
N LEU A 182 -2.62 9.13 19.50
CA LEU A 182 -2.72 8.08 18.48
C LEU A 182 -1.33 7.59 18.05
N VAL A 183 -0.36 8.46 17.88
CA VAL A 183 1.03 8.09 17.57
C VAL A 183 1.59 7.19 18.67
N ALA A 184 1.45 7.61 19.93
CA ALA A 184 1.92 6.84 21.07
C ALA A 184 1.28 5.44 21.13
N LEU A 185 -0.03 5.33 20.86
CA LEU A 185 -0.75 4.06 20.81
C LEU A 185 -0.28 3.17 19.65
N ILE A 186 -0.06 3.74 18.46
CA ILE A 186 0.44 2.99 17.29
C ILE A 186 1.79 2.35 17.62
N LEU A 187 2.74 3.16 18.08
CA LEU A 187 4.11 2.70 18.35
C LEU A 187 4.15 1.72 19.54
N ALA A 188 3.41 2.01 20.61
CA ALA A 188 3.35 1.15 21.77
C ALA A 188 2.71 -0.22 21.46
N HIS A 189 1.60 -0.24 20.71
CA HIS A 189 0.95 -1.48 20.30
C HIS A 189 1.85 -2.31 19.37
N LEU A 190 2.56 -1.64 18.45
CA LEU A 190 3.51 -2.29 17.55
C LEU A 190 4.67 -2.93 18.32
N GLU A 191 5.24 -2.23 19.30
CA GLU A 191 6.28 -2.76 20.17
C GLU A 191 5.81 -4.00 20.96
N ASP A 192 4.57 -3.98 21.49
CA ASP A 192 3.99 -5.14 22.16
C ASP A 192 3.83 -6.33 21.22
N CYS A 193 3.37 -6.11 19.99
CA CYS A 193 3.25 -7.16 18.98
C CYS A 193 4.61 -7.77 18.62
N ILE A 194 5.67 -6.95 18.52
CA ILE A 194 7.04 -7.42 18.26
C ILE A 194 7.53 -8.28 19.43
N LYS A 195 7.34 -7.83 20.68
CA LYS A 195 7.71 -8.60 21.87
C LYS A 195 6.98 -9.95 21.96
N LEU A 196 5.70 -9.97 21.59
CA LEU A 196 4.92 -11.20 21.53
C LEU A 196 5.43 -12.16 20.45
N ASP A 197 5.82 -11.64 19.30
CA ASP A 197 6.43 -12.44 18.23
C ASP A 197 7.80 -12.97 18.63
N GLU A 198 8.62 -12.19 19.34
CA GLU A 198 9.91 -12.64 19.88
C GLU A 198 9.73 -13.78 20.88
N ILE A 199 8.81 -13.65 21.84
CA ILE A 199 8.49 -14.70 22.82
C ILE A 199 8.01 -15.98 22.10
N SER A 200 7.11 -15.83 21.13
CA SER A 200 6.60 -16.95 20.35
C SER A 200 7.71 -17.63 19.53
N ASN A 201 8.56 -16.84 18.87
CA ASN A 201 9.67 -17.34 18.08
C ASN A 201 10.73 -18.04 18.95
N ASN A 202 11.04 -17.52 20.13
CA ASN A 202 11.95 -18.17 21.07
C ASN A 202 11.41 -19.55 21.49
N ARG A 203 10.12 -19.63 21.82
CA ARG A 203 9.47 -20.92 22.14
C ARG A 203 9.52 -21.89 20.97
N ARG A 204 9.26 -21.42 19.77
CA ARG A 204 9.32 -22.23 18.54
C ARG A 204 10.75 -22.69 18.25
N TYR A 205 11.74 -21.80 18.43
CA TYR A 205 13.15 -22.13 18.20
C TYR A 205 13.62 -23.23 19.14
N VAL A 206 13.30 -23.16 20.43
CA VAL A 206 13.62 -24.22 21.39
C VAL A 206 13.00 -25.55 20.97
N ALA A 207 11.72 -25.57 20.64
CA ALA A 207 11.01 -26.77 20.19
C ALA A 207 11.60 -27.33 18.87
N TRP A 208 12.00 -26.45 17.95
CA TRP A 208 12.66 -26.84 16.71
C TRP A 208 14.01 -27.49 16.98
N MET A 209 14.84 -26.89 17.83
CA MET A 209 16.14 -27.43 18.22
C MET A 209 16.04 -28.79 18.90
N GLU A 210 15.07 -28.95 19.82
CA GLU A 210 14.84 -30.23 20.51
C GLU A 210 14.45 -31.34 19.53
N LYS A 211 13.49 -31.09 18.66
CA LYS A 211 13.01 -32.07 17.68
C LYS A 211 14.06 -32.38 16.61
N ARG A 212 14.86 -31.37 16.25
CA ARG A 212 15.96 -31.54 15.32
C ARG A 212 17.07 -32.42 15.91
N ASN A 213 17.51 -32.11 17.11
CA ASN A 213 18.52 -32.91 17.81
C ASN A 213 18.04 -34.31 18.09
N ALA A 214 16.75 -34.50 18.34
CA ALA A 214 16.15 -35.81 18.49
C ALA A 214 16.16 -36.62 17.16
N TYR A 215 15.88 -35.97 16.03
CA TYR A 215 15.97 -36.60 14.71
C TYR A 215 17.39 -37.03 14.36
N ASP A 216 18.39 -36.17 14.63
CA ASP A 216 19.81 -36.47 14.32
C ASP A 216 20.35 -37.69 15.08
N ARG A 217 19.74 -38.02 16.21
CA ARG A 217 20.10 -39.22 17.04
C ARG A 217 19.45 -40.54 16.58
N LEU A 218 18.53 -40.48 15.59
CA LEU A 218 17.85 -41.68 15.09
C LEU A 218 18.75 -42.49 14.18
N SER A 219 18.51 -43.84 14.14
CA SER A 219 19.04 -44.70 13.09
C SER A 219 18.42 -44.35 11.73
N ASP A 220 19.09 -44.77 10.65
CA ASP A 220 18.63 -44.45 9.30
C ASP A 220 17.24 -45.05 8.99
N GLU A 221 16.93 -46.21 9.54
CA GLU A 221 15.60 -46.85 9.42
C GLU A 221 14.52 -46.04 10.15
N ALA A 222 14.81 -45.57 11.39
CA ALA A 222 13.90 -44.73 12.18
C ALA A 222 13.71 -43.33 11.60
N LYS A 223 14.67 -42.79 10.84
CA LYS A 223 14.53 -41.55 10.11
C LYS A 223 13.47 -41.61 9.02
N CYS A 224 13.44 -42.72 8.25
CA CYS A 224 12.42 -42.93 7.23
C CYS A 224 11.00 -42.94 7.82
N GLU A 225 10.77 -43.60 8.94
CA GLU A 225 9.47 -43.58 9.61
C GLU A 225 9.11 -42.18 10.17
N ALA A 226 10.10 -41.46 10.68
CA ALA A 226 9.90 -40.10 11.18
C ALA A 226 9.55 -39.12 10.07
N GLU A 227 10.16 -39.24 8.90
CA GLU A 227 9.85 -38.41 7.71
C GLU A 227 8.47 -38.72 7.14
N GLU A 228 8.04 -39.98 7.16
CA GLU A 228 6.70 -40.34 6.70
C GLU A 228 5.63 -39.72 7.59
N LYS A 229 5.76 -39.81 8.91
CA LYS A 229 4.88 -39.15 9.87
C LYS A 229 4.90 -37.62 9.76
N TYR A 230 6.07 -37.04 9.49
CA TYR A 230 6.19 -35.61 9.26
C TYR A 230 5.39 -35.18 8.03
N ARG A 231 5.50 -35.90 6.90
CA ARG A 231 4.75 -35.60 5.67
C ARG A 231 3.23 -35.77 5.84
N GLU A 232 2.77 -36.70 6.63
CA GLU A 232 1.34 -36.87 6.95
C GLU A 232 0.78 -35.69 7.73
N GLU A 233 1.56 -35.11 8.64
CA GLU A 233 1.12 -33.97 9.47
C GLU A 233 1.36 -32.59 8.80
N LEU A 234 2.20 -32.50 7.77
CA LEU A 234 2.55 -31.25 7.08
C LEU A 234 1.35 -30.55 6.45
N ASN A 235 0.36 -31.34 5.98
CA ASN A 235 -0.83 -30.83 5.32
C ASN A 235 -1.98 -30.50 6.29
N ARG A 236 -1.74 -30.56 7.61
CA ARG A 236 -2.74 -30.24 8.63
C ARG A 236 -2.60 -28.81 9.10
N ASP A 237 -3.73 -28.19 9.47
CA ASP A 237 -3.73 -26.85 10.02
C ASP A 237 -2.94 -26.78 11.34
N GLY A 238 -2.09 -25.76 11.44
CA GLY A 238 -1.35 -25.46 12.66
C GLY A 238 0.16 -25.28 12.48
N ASP A 239 0.83 -24.91 13.58
CA ASP A 239 2.28 -24.78 13.58
C ASP A 239 2.96 -26.14 13.76
N ILE A 240 3.60 -26.61 12.72
CA ILE A 240 4.25 -27.93 12.67
C ILE A 240 5.37 -28.08 13.73
N ILE A 241 6.06 -26.98 14.02
CA ILE A 241 7.13 -26.96 15.03
C ILE A 241 6.57 -27.16 16.43
N LEU A 242 5.44 -26.55 16.73
CA LEU A 242 4.77 -26.66 18.04
C LEU A 242 3.81 -27.85 18.15
N ASN A 243 3.56 -28.58 17.05
CA ASN A 243 2.65 -29.72 17.07
C ASN A 243 3.23 -30.83 17.97
N PRO A 244 2.52 -31.25 19.06
CA PRO A 244 3.01 -32.27 19.99
C PRO A 244 3.08 -33.69 19.40
N LYS A 245 2.37 -33.95 18.29
CA LYS A 245 2.39 -35.23 17.60
C LYS A 245 3.66 -35.43 16.80
N ILE A 246 4.32 -34.34 16.40
CA ILE A 246 5.59 -34.38 15.69
C ILE A 246 6.70 -34.34 16.72
N LYS A 247 7.43 -35.45 16.80
CA LYS A 247 8.58 -35.59 17.71
C LYS A 247 9.91 -35.27 17.05
N TYR A 248 9.97 -35.34 15.73
CA TYR A 248 11.20 -35.25 14.95
C TYR A 248 11.00 -34.34 13.76
N LEU A 249 12.00 -33.48 13.44
CA LEU A 249 12.01 -32.63 12.28
C LEU A 249 13.13 -33.02 11.32
N PRO A 250 12.83 -33.28 10.04
CA PRO A 250 13.82 -33.67 9.02
C PRO A 250 14.87 -32.57 8.77
N LYS A 251 15.98 -32.95 8.13
CA LYS A 251 17.09 -32.03 7.82
C LYS A 251 16.68 -30.82 6.96
N ASP A 252 15.74 -31.02 6.09
CA ASP A 252 15.30 -30.00 5.10
C ASP A 252 14.38 -28.94 5.69
N GLU A 253 13.92 -29.12 6.96
CA GLU A 253 13.08 -28.14 7.63
C GLU A 253 13.93 -27.06 8.27
N GLU A 254 14.02 -25.93 7.58
CA GLU A 254 14.71 -24.75 8.10
C GLU A 254 13.83 -23.98 9.08
N TYR A 255 14.46 -23.44 10.13
CA TYR A 255 13.75 -22.54 11.04
C TYR A 255 13.45 -21.20 10.37
N LYS A 256 12.16 -20.82 10.33
CA LYS A 256 11.70 -19.51 9.83
C LYS A 256 11.03 -18.73 10.93
N LEU A 257 11.43 -17.48 11.08
CA LEU A 257 10.75 -16.53 11.97
C LEU A 257 9.32 -16.28 11.49
N LYS A 258 8.40 -16.16 12.46
CA LYS A 258 7.01 -15.75 12.20
C LYS A 258 6.77 -14.38 12.79
N HIS A 259 6.00 -13.58 12.08
CA HIS A 259 5.59 -12.23 12.45
C HIS A 259 4.06 -12.16 12.50
N ASP A 260 3.45 -13.08 13.25
CA ASP A 260 1.99 -13.27 13.21
C ASP A 260 1.23 -12.18 13.98
N ASN A 261 1.83 -11.58 15.02
CA ASN A 261 1.23 -10.50 15.78
C ASN A 261 1.47 -9.15 15.11
N VAL A 262 2.69 -8.89 14.63
CA VAL A 262 3.01 -7.65 13.90
C VAL A 262 2.14 -7.47 12.66
N LYS A 263 1.83 -8.54 11.93
CA LYS A 263 0.91 -8.52 10.77
C LYS A 263 -0.54 -8.16 11.11
N LYS A 264 -0.92 -8.24 12.38
CA LYS A 264 -2.27 -7.87 12.85
C LYS A 264 -2.39 -6.41 13.24
N VAL A 265 -1.28 -5.66 13.24
CA VAL A 265 -1.29 -4.23 13.58
C VAL A 265 -2.02 -3.47 12.47
N ASN A 266 -3.16 -2.92 12.81
CA ASN A 266 -4.00 -2.09 11.94
C ASN A 266 -4.86 -1.17 12.81
N MET A 267 -5.60 -0.25 12.21
CA MET A 267 -6.45 0.69 12.95
C MET A 267 -7.48 0.01 13.84
N TYR A 268 -8.03 -1.13 13.42
CA TYR A 268 -8.98 -1.88 14.24
C TYR A 268 -8.33 -2.41 15.53
N SER A 269 -7.12 -2.99 15.43
CA SER A 269 -6.39 -3.48 16.61
C SER A 269 -6.03 -2.35 17.58
N ILE A 270 -5.63 -1.18 17.05
CA ILE A 270 -5.30 0.01 17.85
C ILE A 270 -6.54 0.56 18.56
N ILE A 271 -7.66 0.70 17.86
CA ILE A 271 -8.93 1.16 18.45
C ILE A 271 -9.41 0.20 19.55
N ASN A 272 -9.30 -1.11 19.33
CA ASN A 272 -9.65 -2.10 20.36
C ASN A 272 -8.75 -1.96 21.59
N THR A 273 -7.43 -1.87 21.40
CA THR A 273 -6.48 -1.64 22.49
C THR A 273 -6.81 -0.36 23.25
N PHE A 274 -7.05 0.74 22.55
CA PHE A 274 -7.49 1.99 23.19
C PHE A 274 -8.79 1.83 23.98
N THR A 275 -9.78 1.16 23.40
CA THR A 275 -11.09 0.96 24.05
C THR A 275 -10.97 0.12 25.33
N GLU A 276 -10.08 -0.86 25.33
CA GLU A 276 -9.79 -1.66 26.53
C GLU A 276 -9.03 -0.86 27.59
N LEU A 277 -8.03 -0.09 27.17
CA LEU A 277 -7.19 0.73 28.06
C LEU A 277 -7.93 1.96 28.61
N ALA A 278 -8.90 2.49 27.89
CA ALA A 278 -9.73 3.63 28.35
C ALA A 278 -10.74 3.25 29.46
N ARG A 279 -10.85 1.97 29.82
CA ARG A 279 -11.70 1.54 30.94
C ARG A 279 -11.12 2.00 32.27
N ILE A 280 -12.03 2.31 33.20
CA ILE A 280 -11.66 2.66 34.59
C ILE A 280 -10.86 1.49 35.18
N HIS A 281 -9.75 1.82 35.84
CA HIS A 281 -8.94 0.82 36.52
C HIS A 281 -9.77 0.11 37.59
N PRO A 282 -9.70 -1.22 37.72
CA PRO A 282 -10.49 -1.98 38.71
C PRO A 282 -10.07 -1.71 40.16
N ASP A 283 -9.03 -0.90 40.40
CA ASP A 283 -8.58 -0.57 41.76
C ASP A 283 -9.37 0.63 42.31
N ASP A 284 -10.34 0.39 43.17
CA ASP A 284 -11.24 1.38 43.78
C ASP A 284 -10.51 2.49 44.57
N LYS A 285 -9.19 2.39 44.76
CA LYS A 285 -8.41 3.36 45.54
C LYS A 285 -8.08 4.63 44.75
N ASN A 286 -8.18 4.61 43.42
CA ASN A 286 -7.88 5.74 42.57
C ASN A 286 -8.86 5.80 41.38
N PRO A 287 -10.10 6.33 41.60
CA PRO A 287 -11.15 6.31 40.58
C PRO A 287 -10.84 7.14 39.32
N ASP A 288 -9.82 8.00 39.38
CA ASP A 288 -9.40 8.84 38.28
C ASP A 288 -8.34 8.17 37.38
N LEU A 289 -7.82 6.99 37.78
CA LEU A 289 -6.80 6.26 37.03
C LEU A 289 -7.46 5.34 35.99
N THR A 290 -6.99 5.42 34.75
CA THR A 290 -7.40 4.50 33.68
C THR A 290 -6.37 3.40 33.50
N MET A 291 -6.76 2.32 32.83
CA MET A 291 -5.79 1.30 32.37
C MET A 291 -4.76 1.89 31.40
N LEU A 292 -5.10 2.98 30.69
CA LEU A 292 -4.21 3.71 29.80
C LEU A 292 -3.05 4.36 30.57
N ASP A 293 -3.34 4.99 31.71
CA ASP A 293 -2.31 5.59 32.56
C ASP A 293 -1.33 4.53 33.06
N GLU A 294 -1.82 3.37 33.48
CA GLU A 294 -0.99 2.25 33.91
C GLU A 294 -0.14 1.70 32.75
N TYR A 295 -0.73 1.60 31.56
CA TYR A 295 -0.06 1.08 30.37
C TYR A 295 1.17 1.92 29.98
N PHE A 296 1.03 3.25 29.98
CA PHE A 296 2.15 4.14 29.65
C PHE A 296 3.15 4.33 30.82
N ASN A 297 2.70 4.24 32.06
CA ASN A 297 3.58 4.34 33.21
C ASN A 297 4.52 3.12 33.39
N LYS A 298 4.19 1.98 32.80
CA LYS A 298 5.01 0.75 32.83
C LYS A 298 6.02 0.63 31.70
N ARG A 299 6.02 1.57 30.75
CA ARG A 299 6.95 1.62 29.59
C ARG A 299 8.05 2.63 29.81
#